data_e81c1076872e9f49fa9e2d56a283f6bc
#
_entry.id   e81c1076872e9f49fa9e2d56a283f6bc
#
_cell.length_a   1.000
_cell.length_b   1.000
_cell.length_c   1.000
_cell.angle_alpha   90.00
_cell.angle_beta   90.00
_cell.angle_gamma   90.00
#
_symmetry.space_group_name_H-M   'P 1'
#
loop_
_entity.id
_entity.type
_entity.pdbx_description
1 polymer ?
#
loop_
_entity_poly.entity_id
_entity_poly.type
_entity_poly.pdbx_seq_one_letter_code
_entity_poly.pdbx_strand_id
1 'polypeptide(L)'
;MAYQSFARKYRPKNFIQVVGQETVKKTLENAIKLDRISHAYIFAGSRGLGKTTIARIITKCLNCEKGITPEPCGVCENCQEIEKGSFPDMYEIDAASNRGIDDIRALRDNVSYAPIKGRYKVYIIDEAHMLTREAFNALLKTLEEPPPNNIFILATTELHKIPDTIRSRCQTFIFKPPTKEQIKEYLKWILENENIPYEEEALYLIAEASEGGVRDAASILDQAVIYGSGSVKVETTRQLLGVIPENIVNKFLADLKEKSLKDMVKTIETLDSEGYDLNVFWQQIMEKLHKAMVSIALGQKDDIFSEEDTELLIYTLDIFKKAYLEARNFTEKKDIYQLAVLKLKFMKNLIPIKELLEKGISVQAAPQTKETKQTEPKEEKFDIQKAILKIGKEAGGIVSGALKNASIKEENDKFVILVEKTIADLLKSKLDIIQKYFPKAVEIQEIEIKPEKKKSKKRDEAVDKVLDLFQGKLISYKEE
;
A
#
# COMPACT_ATOMS: atom_id res chain seq x y z
N MET A 1 27.74 -9.42 25.99
CA MET A 1 26.32 -9.77 25.73
C MET A 1 26.06 -9.53 24.25
N ALA A 2 25.24 -10.37 23.60
CA ALA A 2 24.85 -10.11 22.22
C ALA A 2 23.99 -8.83 22.17
N TYR A 3 24.24 -7.99 21.17
CA TYR A 3 23.48 -6.78 20.94
C TYR A 3 21.98 -7.11 20.73
N GLN A 4 21.12 -6.33 21.36
CA GLN A 4 19.67 -6.45 21.22
C GLN A 4 19.09 -5.11 20.80
N SER A 5 18.33 -5.11 19.67
CA SER A 5 17.71 -3.88 19.17
C SER A 5 16.72 -3.26 20.15
N PHE A 6 16.57 -1.93 20.14
CA PHE A 6 15.66 -1.22 21.03
C PHE A 6 14.21 -1.71 20.90
N ALA A 7 13.75 -1.98 19.69
CA ALA A 7 12.42 -2.53 19.45
C ALA A 7 12.15 -3.86 20.18
N ARG A 8 13.20 -4.63 20.49
CA ARG A 8 13.10 -5.89 21.24
C ARG A 8 13.38 -5.68 22.73
N LYS A 9 14.40 -4.91 23.10
CA LYS A 9 14.82 -4.64 24.49
C LYS A 9 13.74 -3.90 25.25
N TYR A 10 13.10 -2.92 24.63
CA TYR A 10 12.06 -2.05 25.20
C TYR A 10 10.63 -2.45 24.82
N ARG A 11 10.44 -3.70 24.38
CA ARG A 11 9.10 -4.21 24.15
C ARG A 11 8.29 -4.16 25.47
N PRO A 12 7.09 -3.52 25.46
CA PRO A 12 6.27 -3.39 26.67
C PRO A 12 6.00 -4.72 27.37
N LYS A 13 6.19 -4.74 28.68
CA LYS A 13 6.05 -5.96 29.53
C LYS A 13 4.72 -5.99 30.28
N ASN A 14 4.07 -4.84 30.42
CA ASN A 14 2.76 -4.64 31.06
C ASN A 14 1.98 -3.56 30.32
N PHE A 15 0.70 -3.36 30.71
CA PHE A 15 -0.17 -2.36 30.06
C PHE A 15 0.32 -0.93 30.23
N ILE A 16 0.97 -0.59 31.36
CA ILE A 16 1.46 0.77 31.64
C ILE A 16 2.51 1.21 30.62
N GLN A 17 3.37 0.29 30.20
CA GLN A 17 4.44 0.56 29.23
C GLN A 17 3.96 0.65 27.77
N VAL A 18 2.72 0.26 27.48
CA VAL A 18 2.18 0.34 26.12
C VAL A 18 1.87 1.78 25.75
N VAL A 19 2.48 2.26 24.69
CA VAL A 19 2.28 3.62 24.16
C VAL A 19 0.89 3.74 23.54
N GLY A 20 0.13 4.75 23.95
CA GLY A 20 -1.25 4.94 23.49
C GLY A 20 -2.19 3.81 23.89
N GLN A 21 -3.18 3.51 23.06
CA GLN A 21 -4.17 2.42 23.20
C GLN A 21 -5.00 2.50 24.49
N GLU A 22 -5.26 3.68 25.02
CA GLU A 22 -5.87 3.87 26.35
C GLU A 22 -7.22 3.14 26.51
N THR A 23 -8.07 3.19 25.48
CA THR A 23 -9.36 2.49 25.48
C THR A 23 -9.19 0.96 25.52
N VAL A 24 -8.24 0.43 24.73
CA VAL A 24 -7.95 -1.02 24.66
C VAL A 24 -7.41 -1.49 26.00
N LYS A 25 -6.40 -0.80 26.56
CA LYS A 25 -5.79 -1.12 27.85
C LYS A 25 -6.83 -1.14 28.95
N LYS A 26 -7.59 -0.06 29.12
CA LYS A 26 -8.61 0.07 30.18
C LYS A 26 -9.70 -0.99 30.08
N THR A 27 -10.14 -1.32 28.86
CA THR A 27 -11.17 -2.34 28.67
C THR A 27 -10.65 -3.73 29.02
N LEU A 28 -9.42 -4.08 28.60
CA LEU A 28 -8.81 -5.36 28.94
C LEU A 28 -8.49 -5.49 30.42
N GLU A 29 -7.96 -4.44 31.05
CA GLU A 29 -7.73 -4.42 32.50
C GLU A 29 -9.02 -4.64 33.28
N ASN A 30 -10.11 -3.98 32.88
CA ASN A 30 -11.41 -4.15 33.53
C ASN A 30 -11.96 -5.57 33.29
N ALA A 31 -11.82 -6.14 32.09
CA ALA A 31 -12.25 -7.50 31.79
C ALA A 31 -11.52 -8.51 32.70
N ILE A 32 -10.22 -8.31 32.91
CA ILE A 32 -9.40 -9.15 33.81
C ILE A 32 -9.82 -8.98 35.28
N LYS A 33 -10.02 -7.71 35.73
CA LYS A 33 -10.46 -7.42 37.11
C LYS A 33 -11.84 -7.98 37.46
N LEU A 34 -12.75 -8.01 36.49
CA LEU A 34 -14.14 -8.46 36.65
C LEU A 34 -14.33 -9.96 36.32
N ASP A 35 -13.23 -10.66 35.98
CA ASP A 35 -13.24 -12.06 35.51
C ASP A 35 -14.23 -12.28 34.34
N ARG A 36 -14.27 -11.28 33.42
CA ARG A 36 -15.10 -11.26 32.19
C ARG A 36 -14.25 -11.32 30.95
N ILE A 37 -13.42 -12.35 30.87
CA ILE A 37 -12.47 -12.54 29.77
C ILE A 37 -13.19 -13.26 28.65
N SER A 38 -13.16 -12.68 27.43
CA SER A 38 -13.69 -13.34 26.23
C SER A 38 -12.80 -14.51 25.81
N HIS A 39 -13.39 -15.56 25.27
CA HIS A 39 -12.65 -16.67 24.69
C HIS A 39 -11.96 -16.32 23.38
N ALA A 40 -12.38 -15.25 22.69
CA ALA A 40 -11.81 -14.86 21.41
C ALA A 40 -11.77 -13.32 21.23
N TYR A 41 -10.63 -12.84 20.74
CA TYR A 41 -10.37 -11.45 20.47
C TYR A 41 -9.88 -11.24 19.03
N ILE A 42 -10.24 -10.12 18.42
CA ILE A 42 -9.61 -9.60 17.21
C ILE A 42 -8.94 -8.29 17.55
N PHE A 43 -7.62 -8.20 17.30
CA PHE A 43 -6.84 -6.97 17.40
C PHE A 43 -6.54 -6.46 16.01
N ALA A 44 -7.20 -5.37 15.62
CA ALA A 44 -7.09 -4.80 14.28
C ALA A 44 -6.41 -3.43 14.30
N GLY A 45 -5.52 -3.17 13.36
CA GLY A 45 -4.80 -1.89 13.22
C GLY A 45 -3.47 -2.06 12.50
N SER A 46 -2.83 -0.95 12.11
CA SER A 46 -1.57 -0.94 11.37
C SER A 46 -0.47 -1.76 12.04
N ARG A 47 0.59 -2.06 11.28
CA ARG A 47 1.76 -2.75 11.81
C ARG A 47 2.45 -1.89 12.89
N GLY A 48 3.12 -2.52 13.85
CA GLY A 48 3.91 -1.81 14.86
C GLY A 48 3.13 -1.19 16.03
N LEU A 49 1.77 -1.29 16.08
CA LEU A 49 0.93 -0.70 17.12
C LEU A 49 0.85 -1.51 18.43
N GLY A 50 1.56 -2.62 18.54
CA GLY A 50 1.61 -3.42 19.76
C GLY A 50 0.52 -4.50 19.89
N LYS A 51 -0.17 -4.90 18.81
CA LYS A 51 -1.19 -5.97 18.82
C LYS A 51 -0.69 -7.26 19.48
N THR A 52 0.38 -7.83 18.96
CA THR A 52 1.02 -9.06 19.48
C THR A 52 1.64 -8.83 20.86
N THR A 53 2.09 -7.62 21.17
CA THR A 53 2.61 -7.24 22.50
C THR A 53 1.49 -7.28 23.55
N ILE A 54 0.34 -6.67 23.27
CA ILE A 54 -0.84 -6.72 24.17
C ILE A 54 -1.32 -8.17 24.33
N ALA A 55 -1.33 -8.98 23.26
CA ALA A 55 -1.65 -10.40 23.34
C ALA A 55 -0.76 -11.16 24.35
N ARG A 56 0.55 -10.91 24.30
CA ARG A 56 1.50 -11.49 25.29
C ARG A 56 1.30 -10.94 26.70
N ILE A 57 0.95 -9.66 26.85
CA ILE A 57 0.62 -9.07 28.16
C ILE A 57 -0.61 -9.75 28.74
N ILE A 58 -1.68 -9.96 27.97
CA ILE A 58 -2.87 -10.72 28.41
C ILE A 58 -2.46 -12.13 28.83
N THR A 59 -1.63 -12.80 28.05
CA THR A 59 -1.14 -14.16 28.41
C THR A 59 -0.42 -14.15 29.76
N LYS A 60 0.40 -13.12 30.06
CA LYS A 60 1.03 -12.95 31.37
C LYS A 60 0.01 -12.68 32.47
N CYS A 61 -0.99 -11.82 32.22
CA CYS A 61 -2.04 -11.50 33.19
C CYS A 61 -2.82 -12.72 33.62
N LEU A 62 -3.10 -13.64 32.70
CA LEU A 62 -3.87 -14.86 32.94
C LEU A 62 -3.07 -15.97 33.59
N ASN A 63 -1.78 -16.06 33.28
CA ASN A 63 -0.91 -17.16 33.68
C ASN A 63 0.14 -16.79 34.74
N CYS A 64 0.10 -15.55 35.28
CA CYS A 64 1.01 -15.16 36.35
C CYS A 64 0.82 -16.02 37.60
N GLU A 65 1.89 -16.54 38.21
CA GLU A 65 1.82 -17.37 39.41
C GLU A 65 1.11 -16.68 40.57
N LYS A 66 1.13 -15.34 40.64
CA LYS A 66 0.40 -14.56 41.68
C LYS A 66 -1.14 -14.59 41.49
N GLY A 67 -1.65 -15.19 40.42
CA GLY A 67 -3.07 -15.24 40.10
C GLY A 67 -3.40 -14.46 38.83
N ILE A 68 -4.70 -14.44 38.47
CA ILE A 68 -5.23 -13.64 37.38
C ILE A 68 -5.21 -12.17 37.82
N THR A 69 -4.45 -11.35 37.12
CA THR A 69 -4.24 -9.93 37.51
C THR A 69 -3.94 -9.09 36.29
N PRO A 70 -4.42 -7.83 36.22
CA PRO A 70 -4.05 -6.89 35.14
C PRO A 70 -2.59 -6.42 35.28
N GLU A 71 -1.95 -6.67 36.44
CA GLU A 71 -0.57 -6.29 36.71
C GLU A 71 0.29 -7.55 36.94
N PRO A 72 0.74 -8.23 35.89
CA PRO A 72 1.56 -9.42 35.98
C PRO A 72 2.91 -9.08 36.63
N CYS A 73 3.41 -9.96 37.50
CA CYS A 73 4.61 -9.67 38.31
C CYS A 73 5.89 -9.52 37.48
N GLY A 74 5.95 -10.07 36.26
CA GLY A 74 7.10 -10.00 35.37
C GLY A 74 8.35 -10.79 35.77
N VAL A 75 8.35 -11.38 37.00
CA VAL A 75 9.53 -12.04 37.57
C VAL A 75 9.34 -13.55 37.80
N CYS A 76 8.11 -14.04 37.89
CA CYS A 76 7.86 -15.50 38.00
C CYS A 76 8.23 -16.23 36.70
N GLU A 77 8.39 -17.54 36.82
CA GLU A 77 8.82 -18.38 35.71
C GLU A 77 7.89 -18.25 34.50
N ASN A 78 6.57 -18.31 34.70
CA ASN A 78 5.59 -18.16 33.64
C ASN A 78 5.72 -16.81 32.92
N CYS A 79 5.85 -15.70 33.67
CA CYS A 79 6.00 -14.36 33.06
C CYS A 79 7.29 -14.25 32.24
N GLN A 80 8.38 -14.86 32.71
CA GLN A 80 9.66 -14.85 32.01
C GLN A 80 9.64 -15.72 30.73
N GLU A 81 9.04 -16.90 30.80
CA GLU A 81 8.89 -17.79 29.66
C GLU A 81 7.99 -17.18 28.58
N ILE A 82 6.86 -16.55 28.97
CA ILE A 82 5.99 -15.83 28.04
C ILE A 82 6.76 -14.67 27.35
N GLU A 83 7.60 -13.95 28.09
CA GLU A 83 8.42 -12.87 27.52
C GLU A 83 9.42 -13.42 26.50
N LYS A 84 10.06 -14.55 26.81
CA LYS A 84 11.00 -15.22 25.90
C LYS A 84 10.30 -15.93 24.73
N GLY A 85 8.98 -16.17 24.82
CA GLY A 85 8.22 -16.93 23.82
C GLY A 85 8.37 -18.46 23.95
N SER A 86 8.82 -18.95 25.12
CA SER A 86 9.04 -20.38 25.40
C SER A 86 7.99 -21.00 26.32
N PHE A 87 6.94 -20.28 26.68
CA PHE A 87 5.87 -20.77 27.54
C PHE A 87 5.03 -21.83 26.82
N PRO A 88 4.88 -23.05 27.39
CA PRO A 88 4.28 -24.18 26.69
C PRO A 88 2.80 -24.01 26.35
N ASP A 89 2.07 -23.17 27.09
CA ASP A 89 0.65 -22.88 26.88
C ASP A 89 0.40 -21.57 26.08
N MET A 90 1.43 -21.04 25.43
CA MET A 90 1.32 -19.90 24.48
C MET A 90 1.76 -20.31 23.10
N TYR A 91 0.83 -20.36 22.18
CA TYR A 91 1.06 -20.68 20.78
C TYR A 91 0.99 -19.41 19.94
N GLU A 92 2.13 -18.95 19.43
CA GLU A 92 2.20 -17.78 18.54
C GLU A 92 2.47 -18.27 17.12
N ILE A 93 1.51 -18.05 16.24
CA ILE A 93 1.50 -18.53 14.85
C ILE A 93 1.44 -17.31 13.93
N ASP A 94 2.40 -17.19 13.05
CA ASP A 94 2.37 -16.23 11.95
C ASP A 94 1.59 -16.85 10.77
N ALA A 95 0.41 -16.31 10.49
CA ALA A 95 -0.43 -16.76 9.39
C ALA A 95 0.18 -16.44 8.02
N ALA A 96 1.18 -15.56 7.91
CA ALA A 96 1.90 -15.35 6.66
C ALA A 96 2.72 -16.59 6.27
N SER A 97 3.26 -17.31 7.25
CA SER A 97 4.05 -18.54 7.05
C SER A 97 3.20 -19.80 7.16
N ASN A 98 2.13 -19.81 7.97
CA ASN A 98 1.28 -20.95 8.28
C ASN A 98 -0.17 -20.66 7.84
N ARG A 99 -0.42 -20.64 6.53
CA ARG A 99 -1.71 -20.24 5.93
C ARG A 99 -2.71 -21.40 5.80
N GLY A 100 -2.20 -22.63 5.89
CA GLY A 100 -2.90 -23.83 5.47
C GLY A 100 -3.95 -24.31 6.46
N ILE A 101 -4.88 -25.10 5.95
CA ILE A 101 -5.90 -25.77 6.75
C ILE A 101 -5.27 -26.77 7.71
N ASP A 102 -4.16 -27.41 7.33
CA ASP A 102 -3.54 -28.47 8.13
C ASP A 102 -2.82 -27.89 9.35
N ASP A 103 -2.21 -26.70 9.24
CA ASP A 103 -1.63 -25.97 10.36
C ASP A 103 -2.70 -25.63 11.41
N ILE A 104 -3.86 -25.17 10.95
CA ILE A 104 -4.99 -24.80 11.81
C ILE A 104 -5.68 -26.05 12.37
N ARG A 105 -5.73 -27.17 11.65
CA ARG A 105 -6.23 -28.44 12.18
C ARG A 105 -5.35 -28.97 13.31
N ALA A 106 -4.02 -28.94 13.13
CA ALA A 106 -3.09 -29.34 14.19
C ALA A 106 -3.25 -28.45 15.42
N LEU A 107 -3.48 -27.14 15.25
CA LEU A 107 -3.79 -26.25 16.35
C LEU A 107 -5.10 -26.67 17.04
N ARG A 108 -6.17 -26.88 16.28
CA ARG A 108 -7.49 -27.27 16.78
C ARG A 108 -7.43 -28.58 17.59
N ASP A 109 -6.68 -29.55 17.13
CA ASP A 109 -6.56 -30.85 17.83
C ASP A 109 -5.88 -30.68 19.20
N ASN A 110 -4.95 -29.72 19.33
CA ASN A 110 -4.30 -29.37 20.60
C ASN A 110 -5.19 -28.58 21.58
N VAL A 111 -6.25 -27.91 21.08
CA VAL A 111 -7.15 -27.10 21.94
C VAL A 111 -7.92 -27.97 22.95
N SER A 112 -8.21 -29.20 22.59
CA SER A 112 -8.96 -30.13 23.45
C SER A 112 -8.23 -30.58 24.72
N TYR A 113 -6.92 -30.41 24.76
CA TYR A 113 -6.10 -30.79 25.92
C TYR A 113 -6.03 -29.66 26.95
N ALA A 114 -6.00 -30.02 28.24
CA ALA A 114 -5.79 -29.06 29.32
C ALA A 114 -4.44 -28.34 29.21
N PRO A 115 -4.31 -27.10 29.77
CA PRO A 115 -3.02 -26.45 29.89
C PRO A 115 -1.98 -27.32 30.58
N ILE A 116 -0.72 -27.24 30.17
CA ILE A 116 0.40 -28.02 30.70
C ILE A 116 0.93 -27.40 32.01
N LYS A 117 1.11 -26.09 32.01
CA LYS A 117 1.74 -25.32 33.08
C LYS A 117 0.89 -24.15 33.56
N GLY A 118 0.21 -23.50 32.63
CA GLY A 118 -0.61 -22.30 32.87
C GLY A 118 -2.01 -22.60 33.36
N ARG A 119 -2.79 -21.52 33.62
CA ARG A 119 -4.25 -21.61 33.87
C ARG A 119 -4.99 -21.57 32.53
N TYR A 120 -4.45 -20.86 31.52
CA TYR A 120 -5.04 -20.68 30.22
C TYR A 120 -4.05 -21.03 29.13
N LYS A 121 -4.53 -21.70 28.08
CA LYS A 121 -3.86 -21.77 26.79
C LYS A 121 -4.22 -20.57 25.96
N VAL A 122 -3.23 -19.91 25.39
CA VAL A 122 -3.45 -18.72 24.55
C VAL A 122 -2.89 -18.95 23.17
N TYR A 123 -3.75 -18.83 22.17
CA TYR A 123 -3.42 -18.95 20.76
C TYR A 123 -3.40 -17.57 20.13
N ILE A 124 -2.22 -17.12 19.74
CA ILE A 124 -2.01 -15.82 19.07
C ILE A 124 -1.75 -16.11 17.60
N ILE A 125 -2.68 -15.69 16.74
CA ILE A 125 -2.55 -15.81 15.29
C ILE A 125 -2.26 -14.43 14.74
N ASP A 126 -1.00 -14.16 14.39
CA ASP A 126 -0.58 -12.91 13.83
C ASP A 126 -0.82 -12.87 12.31
N GLU A 127 -1.09 -11.71 11.78
CA GLU A 127 -1.53 -11.46 10.37
C GLU A 127 -2.65 -12.41 9.92
N ALA A 128 -3.64 -12.60 10.81
CA ALA A 128 -4.73 -13.57 10.63
C ALA A 128 -5.49 -13.42 9.29
N HIS A 129 -5.49 -12.23 8.67
CA HIS A 129 -6.09 -12.02 7.34
C HIS A 129 -5.41 -12.81 6.22
N MET A 130 -4.22 -13.39 6.48
CA MET A 130 -3.49 -14.24 5.54
C MET A 130 -3.96 -15.70 5.54
N LEU A 131 -4.80 -16.10 6.49
CA LEU A 131 -5.38 -17.45 6.53
C LEU A 131 -6.28 -17.69 5.32
N THR A 132 -6.29 -18.93 4.83
CA THR A 132 -7.21 -19.36 3.79
C THR A 132 -8.66 -19.43 4.33
N ARG A 133 -9.65 -19.42 3.44
CA ARG A 133 -11.07 -19.56 3.82
C ARG A 133 -11.33 -20.88 4.53
N GLU A 134 -10.67 -21.95 4.08
CA GLU A 134 -10.75 -23.28 4.66
C GLU A 134 -10.18 -23.31 6.08
N ALA A 135 -9.07 -22.60 6.34
CA ALA A 135 -8.48 -22.44 7.65
C ALA A 135 -9.40 -21.67 8.61
N PHE A 136 -10.03 -20.58 8.16
CA PHE A 136 -11.06 -19.89 8.95
C PHE A 136 -12.25 -20.81 9.27
N ASN A 137 -12.73 -21.59 8.31
CA ASN A 137 -13.83 -22.52 8.52
C ASN A 137 -13.47 -23.62 9.55
N ALA A 138 -12.21 -24.06 9.58
CA ALA A 138 -11.74 -25.01 10.58
C ALA A 138 -11.77 -24.46 12.01
N LEU A 139 -11.61 -23.12 12.18
CA LEU A 139 -11.69 -22.44 13.48
C LEU A 139 -13.12 -22.20 13.97
N LEU A 140 -14.12 -22.15 13.07
CA LEU A 140 -15.48 -21.75 13.42
C LEU A 140 -16.06 -22.58 14.58
N LYS A 141 -15.97 -23.91 14.49
CA LYS A 141 -16.51 -24.80 15.54
C LYS A 141 -15.86 -24.54 16.90
N THR A 142 -14.54 -24.30 16.93
CA THR A 142 -13.80 -24.03 18.15
C THR A 142 -14.14 -22.66 18.75
N LEU A 143 -14.46 -21.67 17.89
CA LEU A 143 -14.89 -20.34 18.33
C LEU A 143 -16.36 -20.29 18.75
N GLU A 144 -17.20 -21.21 18.25
CA GLU A 144 -18.61 -21.37 18.69
C GLU A 144 -18.72 -22.07 20.03
N GLU A 145 -17.97 -23.16 20.19
CA GLU A 145 -17.96 -24.00 21.40
C GLU A 145 -16.52 -24.10 21.93
N PRO A 146 -16.00 -23.00 22.51
CA PRO A 146 -14.62 -22.99 22.98
C PRO A 146 -14.43 -23.92 24.16
N PRO A 147 -13.46 -24.84 24.14
CA PRO A 147 -13.10 -25.60 25.31
C PRO A 147 -12.66 -24.68 26.46
N PRO A 148 -12.91 -25.04 27.73
CA PRO A 148 -12.58 -24.18 28.86
C PRO A 148 -11.08 -23.84 28.90
N ASN A 149 -10.76 -22.66 29.41
CA ASN A 149 -9.38 -22.19 29.59
C ASN A 149 -8.58 -22.01 28.29
N ASN A 150 -9.25 -21.83 27.16
CA ASN A 150 -8.61 -21.52 25.89
C ASN A 150 -8.99 -20.10 25.45
N ILE A 151 -8.01 -19.34 25.00
CA ILE A 151 -8.21 -17.97 24.49
C ILE A 151 -7.54 -17.83 23.12
N PHE A 152 -8.31 -17.29 22.17
CA PHE A 152 -7.84 -17.00 20.81
C PHE A 152 -7.67 -15.51 20.62
N ILE A 153 -6.53 -15.09 20.07
CA ILE A 153 -6.24 -13.70 19.76
C ILE A 153 -5.81 -13.62 18.30
N LEU A 154 -6.68 -13.10 17.45
CA LEU A 154 -6.43 -12.89 16.04
C LEU A 154 -5.91 -11.46 15.84
N ALA A 155 -4.63 -11.28 15.53
CA ALA A 155 -4.05 -9.98 15.18
C ALA A 155 -4.08 -9.78 13.67
N THR A 156 -4.50 -8.61 13.20
CA THR A 156 -4.60 -8.30 11.77
C THR A 156 -4.32 -6.85 11.47
N THR A 157 -3.74 -6.57 10.30
CA THR A 157 -3.68 -5.22 9.72
C THR A 157 -4.91 -4.90 8.88
N GLU A 158 -5.67 -5.92 8.43
CA GLU A 158 -6.78 -5.78 7.49
C GLU A 158 -8.06 -6.45 8.02
N LEU A 159 -8.78 -5.73 8.88
CA LEU A 159 -10.01 -6.23 9.51
C LEU A 159 -11.07 -6.65 8.48
N HIS A 160 -11.15 -5.93 7.36
CA HIS A 160 -12.15 -6.19 6.31
C HIS A 160 -11.95 -7.54 5.60
N LYS A 161 -10.76 -8.13 5.67
CA LYS A 161 -10.47 -9.48 5.12
C LYS A 161 -10.85 -10.61 6.07
N ILE A 162 -11.12 -10.32 7.35
CA ILE A 162 -11.60 -11.33 8.30
C ILE A 162 -13.09 -11.59 8.03
N PRO A 163 -13.50 -12.85 7.81
CA PRO A 163 -14.90 -13.19 7.57
C PRO A 163 -15.84 -12.74 8.69
N ASP A 164 -17.03 -12.26 8.34
CA ASP A 164 -18.03 -11.81 9.32
C ASP A 164 -18.45 -12.91 10.28
N THR A 165 -18.43 -14.18 9.82
CA THR A 165 -18.68 -15.36 10.67
C THR A 165 -17.68 -15.50 11.81
N ILE A 166 -16.43 -15.11 11.62
CA ILE A 166 -15.41 -15.06 12.68
C ILE A 166 -15.59 -13.80 13.54
N ARG A 167 -15.80 -12.64 12.88
CA ARG A 167 -15.95 -11.36 13.58
C ARG A 167 -17.11 -11.33 14.58
N SER A 168 -18.22 -11.98 14.25
CA SER A 168 -19.40 -12.06 15.13
C SER A 168 -19.17 -12.88 16.41
N ARG A 169 -18.12 -13.71 16.47
CA ARG A 169 -17.76 -14.58 17.58
C ARG A 169 -16.58 -14.06 18.41
N CYS A 170 -15.98 -12.96 17.97
CA CYS A 170 -14.80 -12.38 18.60
C CYS A 170 -15.09 -10.96 19.10
N GLN A 171 -14.54 -10.62 20.26
CA GLN A 171 -14.53 -9.22 20.69
C GLN A 171 -13.43 -8.47 19.92
N THR A 172 -13.86 -7.45 19.14
CA THR A 172 -12.95 -6.68 18.27
C THR A 172 -12.43 -5.43 18.94
N PHE A 173 -11.12 -5.22 18.91
CA PHE A 173 -10.43 -4.03 19.37
C PHE A 173 -9.71 -3.37 18.21
N ILE A 174 -9.95 -2.06 18.02
CA ILE A 174 -9.30 -1.26 16.99
C ILE A 174 -8.13 -0.51 17.62
N PHE A 175 -6.92 -0.82 17.17
CA PHE A 175 -5.69 -0.15 17.57
C PHE A 175 -5.49 1.09 16.70
N LYS A 176 -5.37 2.24 17.35
CA LYS A 176 -5.14 3.52 16.68
C LYS A 176 -3.66 3.90 16.75
N PRO A 177 -3.11 4.55 15.71
CA PRO A 177 -1.77 5.09 15.80
C PRO A 177 -1.67 6.09 16.97
N PRO A 178 -0.65 5.99 17.83
CA PRO A 178 -0.37 6.99 18.84
C PRO A 178 0.04 8.33 18.19
N THR A 179 -0.08 9.42 18.93
CA THR A 179 0.35 10.73 18.46
C THR A 179 1.88 10.81 18.36
N LYS A 180 2.38 11.76 17.54
CA LYS A 180 3.81 12.00 17.41
C LYS A 180 4.45 12.32 18.76
N GLU A 181 3.76 13.07 19.60
CA GLU A 181 4.18 13.42 20.97
C GLU A 181 4.33 12.18 21.85
N GLN A 182 3.36 11.26 21.80
CA GLN A 182 3.43 10.01 22.55
C GLN A 182 4.61 9.14 22.12
N ILE A 183 4.88 9.09 20.82
CA ILE A 183 6.05 8.37 20.27
C ILE A 183 7.33 9.06 20.70
N LYS A 184 7.43 10.40 20.59
CA LYS A 184 8.58 11.19 21.01
C LYS A 184 8.92 10.92 22.48
N GLU A 185 7.95 10.96 23.39
CA GLU A 185 8.15 10.68 24.80
C GLU A 185 8.64 9.24 25.04
N TYR A 186 8.14 8.27 24.30
CA TYR A 186 8.63 6.90 24.35
C TYR A 186 10.09 6.77 23.89
N LEU A 187 10.48 7.43 22.81
CA LEU A 187 11.84 7.43 22.31
C LEU A 187 12.79 8.13 23.30
N LYS A 188 12.35 9.24 23.87
CA LYS A 188 13.06 9.97 24.93
C LYS A 188 13.32 9.05 26.13
N TRP A 189 12.30 8.37 26.61
CA TRP A 189 12.43 7.41 27.71
C TRP A 189 13.45 6.29 27.40
N ILE A 190 13.50 5.79 26.16
CA ILE A 190 14.54 4.80 25.76
C ILE A 190 15.92 5.38 25.89
N LEU A 191 16.18 6.58 25.36
CA LEU A 191 17.50 7.19 25.34
C LEU A 191 17.98 7.58 26.75
N GLU A 192 17.08 8.03 27.61
CA GLU A 192 17.37 8.30 29.00
C GLU A 192 17.81 7.04 29.75
N ASN A 193 17.15 5.89 29.51
CA ASN A 193 17.55 4.60 30.10
C ASN A 193 18.88 4.08 29.54
N GLU A 194 19.25 4.44 28.33
CA GLU A 194 20.54 4.06 27.70
C GLU A 194 21.64 5.08 27.96
N ASN A 195 21.32 6.25 28.61
CA ASN A 195 22.25 7.39 28.80
C ASN A 195 22.83 7.90 27.47
N ILE A 196 22.04 7.95 26.41
CA ILE A 196 22.43 8.39 25.07
C ILE A 196 22.02 9.85 24.91
N PRO A 197 22.95 10.78 24.54
CA PRO A 197 22.61 12.17 24.26
C PRO A 197 21.77 12.31 22.99
N TYR A 198 20.80 13.23 23.05
CA TYR A 198 19.85 13.44 21.94
C TYR A 198 19.42 14.91 21.83
N GLU A 199 18.94 15.27 20.65
CA GLU A 199 18.24 16.52 20.38
C GLU A 199 16.72 16.20 20.23
N GLU A 200 15.86 16.97 20.89
CA GLU A 200 14.41 16.71 20.90
C GLU A 200 13.79 16.77 19.49
N GLU A 201 14.30 17.68 18.63
CA GLU A 201 13.85 17.79 17.24
C GLU A 201 14.15 16.52 16.43
N ALA A 202 15.27 15.84 16.70
CA ALA A 202 15.60 14.57 16.06
C ALA A 202 14.59 13.48 16.43
N LEU A 203 14.13 13.45 17.69
CA LEU A 203 13.09 12.48 18.12
C LEU A 203 11.75 12.75 17.44
N TYR A 204 11.43 14.03 17.22
CA TYR A 204 10.21 14.39 16.48
C TYR A 204 10.27 13.93 15.02
N LEU A 205 11.42 14.08 14.35
CA LEU A 205 11.65 13.56 13.01
C LEU A 205 11.46 12.03 12.93
N ILE A 206 12.00 11.29 13.91
CA ILE A 206 11.84 9.84 13.98
C ILE A 206 10.36 9.47 14.21
N ALA A 207 9.67 10.18 15.12
CA ALA A 207 8.25 9.96 15.38
C ALA A 207 7.38 10.21 14.14
N GLU A 208 7.72 11.22 13.35
CA GLU A 208 7.06 11.52 12.08
C GLU A 208 7.31 10.43 11.04
N ALA A 209 8.56 10.04 10.84
CA ALA A 209 8.96 9.02 9.87
C ALA A 209 8.40 7.61 10.19
N SER A 210 8.06 7.34 11.45
CA SER A 210 7.49 6.06 11.88
C SER A 210 6.00 5.89 11.54
N GLU A 211 5.32 6.91 11.02
CA GLU A 211 3.88 6.90 10.65
C GLU A 211 2.96 6.30 11.73
N GLY A 212 3.32 6.50 13.00
CA GLY A 212 2.60 5.97 14.14
C GLY A 212 3.01 4.55 14.58
N GLY A 213 3.92 3.88 13.88
CA GLY A 213 4.45 2.56 14.24
C GLY A 213 5.47 2.65 15.38
N VAL A 214 5.08 2.33 16.61
CA VAL A 214 5.98 2.38 17.79
C VAL A 214 7.20 1.47 17.61
N ARG A 215 7.02 0.28 17.02
CA ARG A 215 8.10 -0.65 16.74
C ARG A 215 9.07 -0.09 15.71
N ASP A 216 8.52 0.54 14.67
CA ASP A 216 9.31 1.13 13.58
C ASP A 216 10.06 2.35 14.10
N ALA A 217 9.44 3.19 14.94
CA ALA A 217 10.09 4.30 15.63
C ALA A 217 11.31 3.84 16.46
N ALA A 218 11.15 2.78 17.26
CA ALA A 218 12.26 2.23 18.03
C ALA A 218 13.37 1.63 17.15
N SER A 219 13.02 1.06 15.99
CA SER A 219 14.01 0.54 15.04
C SER A 219 14.76 1.64 14.33
N ILE A 220 14.09 2.74 13.95
CA ILE A 220 14.73 3.93 13.38
C ILE A 220 15.65 4.59 14.42
N LEU A 221 15.20 4.69 15.68
CA LEU A 221 16.02 5.22 16.76
C LEU A 221 17.33 4.45 16.93
N ASP A 222 17.24 3.13 16.89
CA ASP A 222 18.39 2.23 16.98
C ASP A 222 19.42 2.52 15.86
N GLN A 223 18.93 2.69 14.64
CA GLN A 223 19.76 3.06 13.50
C GLN A 223 20.34 4.48 13.66
N ALA A 224 19.55 5.43 14.17
CA ALA A 224 20.00 6.80 14.39
C ALA A 224 21.13 6.89 15.41
N VAL A 225 21.07 6.09 16.48
CA VAL A 225 22.16 5.99 17.48
C VAL A 225 23.44 5.44 16.85
N ILE A 226 23.32 4.39 16.02
CA ILE A 226 24.48 3.78 15.35
C ILE A 226 25.08 4.78 14.35
N TYR A 227 24.25 5.39 13.50
CA TYR A 227 24.68 6.35 12.49
C TYR A 227 25.31 7.61 13.11
N GLY A 228 24.73 8.10 14.21
CA GLY A 228 25.23 9.26 14.98
C GLY A 228 26.37 8.93 15.96
N SER A 229 27.01 7.73 15.85
CA SER A 229 28.14 7.31 16.68
C SER A 229 27.86 7.46 18.19
N GLY A 230 26.68 7.00 18.63
CA GLY A 230 26.28 7.03 20.04
C GLY A 230 25.55 8.31 20.47
N SER A 231 25.07 9.11 19.52
CA SER A 231 24.25 10.30 19.81
C SER A 231 23.14 10.44 18.72
N VAL A 232 22.03 11.07 19.09
CA VAL A 232 20.91 11.32 18.16
C VAL A 232 20.81 12.81 17.91
N LYS A 233 21.36 13.27 16.79
CA LYS A 233 21.36 14.67 16.37
C LYS A 233 20.43 14.88 15.17
N VAL A 234 19.88 16.09 15.02
CA VAL A 234 18.97 16.45 13.94
C VAL A 234 19.60 16.19 12.58
N GLU A 235 20.83 16.66 12.39
CA GLU A 235 21.54 16.57 11.11
C GLU A 235 21.75 15.11 10.68
N THR A 236 22.28 14.27 11.58
CA THR A 236 22.51 12.85 11.29
C THR A 236 21.20 12.07 11.11
N THR A 237 20.15 12.45 11.83
CA THR A 237 18.83 11.84 11.71
C THR A 237 18.18 12.19 10.37
N ARG A 238 18.27 13.43 9.91
CA ARG A 238 17.80 13.85 8.59
C ARG A 238 18.49 13.07 7.47
N GLN A 239 19.82 12.95 7.55
CA GLN A 239 20.60 12.16 6.59
C GLN A 239 20.18 10.69 6.58
N LEU A 240 20.03 10.08 7.75
CA LEU A 240 19.58 8.69 7.89
C LEU A 240 18.19 8.46 7.28
N LEU A 241 17.28 9.39 7.52
CA LEU A 241 15.90 9.30 7.02
C LEU A 241 15.76 9.69 5.55
N GLY A 242 16.83 10.21 4.94
CA GLY A 242 16.79 10.77 3.59
C GLY A 242 15.85 11.97 3.47
N VAL A 243 15.57 12.65 4.59
CA VAL A 243 14.72 13.84 4.61
C VAL A 243 15.45 14.99 3.92
N ILE A 244 14.86 15.50 2.88
CA ILE A 244 15.42 16.60 2.11
C ILE A 244 15.39 17.88 2.95
N PRO A 245 16.48 18.66 2.99
CA PRO A 245 16.51 19.93 3.70
C PRO A 245 15.40 20.89 3.26
N GLU A 246 14.76 21.53 4.22
CA GLU A 246 13.56 22.33 3.97
C GLU A 246 13.79 23.51 3.00
N ASN A 247 15.00 24.07 3.03
CA ASN A 247 15.42 25.12 2.11
C ASN A 247 15.40 24.66 0.64
N ILE A 248 15.74 23.37 0.36
CA ILE A 248 15.69 22.82 -1.00
C ILE A 248 14.24 22.64 -1.45
N VAL A 249 13.38 22.14 -0.56
CA VAL A 249 11.94 21.99 -0.83
C VAL A 249 11.29 23.35 -1.06
N ASN A 250 11.57 24.34 -0.19
CA ASN A 250 11.03 25.70 -0.33
C ASN A 250 11.52 26.37 -1.61
N LYS A 251 12.79 26.19 -1.98
CA LYS A 251 13.33 26.67 -3.24
C LYS A 251 12.61 26.07 -4.44
N PHE A 252 12.43 24.76 -4.44
CA PHE A 252 11.70 24.07 -5.51
C PHE A 252 10.25 24.59 -5.64
N LEU A 253 9.58 24.87 -4.53
CA LEU A 253 8.22 25.44 -4.53
C LEU A 253 8.22 26.91 -5.03
N ALA A 254 9.24 27.68 -4.70
CA ALA A 254 9.43 29.03 -5.26
C ALA A 254 9.66 28.97 -6.79
N ASP A 255 10.55 28.08 -7.23
CA ASP A 255 10.80 27.83 -8.66
C ASP A 255 9.52 27.38 -9.40
N LEU A 256 8.65 26.60 -8.74
CA LEU A 256 7.33 26.23 -9.25
C LEU A 256 6.43 27.46 -9.45
N LYS A 257 6.34 28.35 -8.47
CA LYS A 257 5.56 29.59 -8.55
C LYS A 257 6.07 30.50 -9.66
N GLU A 258 7.38 30.67 -9.77
CA GLU A 258 8.04 31.47 -10.81
C GLU A 258 8.03 30.78 -12.17
N LYS A 259 7.58 29.52 -12.25
CA LYS A 259 7.57 28.69 -13.47
C LYS A 259 8.96 28.45 -14.06
N SER A 260 10.00 28.42 -13.21
CA SER A 260 11.38 28.12 -13.59
C SER A 260 11.62 26.62 -13.73
N LEU A 261 11.09 26.02 -14.80
CA LEU A 261 11.19 24.56 -15.03
C LEU A 261 12.63 24.07 -15.12
N LYS A 262 13.56 24.91 -15.60
CA LYS A 262 14.98 24.59 -15.72
C LYS A 262 15.60 24.34 -14.34
N ASP A 263 15.30 25.19 -13.38
CA ASP A 263 15.86 25.11 -12.02
C ASP A 263 15.21 23.94 -11.26
N MET A 264 13.91 23.69 -11.47
CA MET A 264 13.24 22.52 -10.92
C MET A 264 13.85 21.19 -11.42
N VAL A 265 14.11 21.07 -12.73
CA VAL A 265 14.76 19.87 -13.32
C VAL A 265 16.17 19.71 -12.75
N LYS A 266 16.94 20.81 -12.66
CA LYS A 266 18.29 20.81 -12.08
C LYS A 266 18.29 20.36 -10.61
N THR A 267 17.31 20.80 -9.82
CA THR A 267 17.18 20.36 -8.42
C THR A 267 16.96 18.85 -8.33
N ILE A 268 16.11 18.28 -9.20
CA ILE A 268 15.90 16.82 -9.27
C ILE A 268 17.20 16.10 -9.63
N GLU A 269 17.96 16.59 -10.61
CA GLU A 269 19.25 16.01 -11.02
C GLU A 269 20.28 16.06 -9.89
N THR A 270 20.36 17.17 -9.15
CA THR A 270 21.27 17.33 -8.03
C THR A 270 20.93 16.32 -6.92
N LEU A 271 19.67 16.23 -6.52
CA LEU A 271 19.24 15.31 -5.48
C LEU A 271 19.48 13.84 -5.86
N ASP A 272 19.22 13.48 -7.11
CA ASP A 272 19.50 12.14 -7.63
C ASP A 272 21.01 11.81 -7.58
N SER A 273 21.86 12.75 -8.02
CA SER A 273 23.32 12.59 -8.01
C SER A 273 23.92 12.53 -6.61
N GLU A 274 23.27 13.18 -5.64
CA GLU A 274 23.66 13.16 -4.21
C GLU A 274 23.09 11.93 -3.47
N GLY A 275 22.29 11.09 -4.15
CA GLY A 275 21.76 9.83 -3.62
C GLY A 275 20.54 9.98 -2.72
N TYR A 276 19.82 11.10 -2.75
CA TYR A 276 18.57 11.28 -2.04
C TYR A 276 17.43 10.45 -2.68
N ASP A 277 16.52 9.93 -1.86
CA ASP A 277 15.30 9.28 -2.40
C ASP A 277 14.33 10.32 -2.94
N LEU A 278 14.23 10.37 -4.26
CA LEU A 278 13.32 11.27 -4.96
C LEU A 278 11.84 11.06 -4.62
N ASN A 279 11.43 9.87 -4.14
CA ASN A 279 10.06 9.67 -3.67
C ASN A 279 9.79 10.46 -2.38
N VAL A 280 10.76 10.47 -1.46
CA VAL A 280 10.67 11.25 -0.20
C VAL A 280 10.59 12.73 -0.52
N PHE A 281 11.44 13.21 -1.45
CA PHE A 281 11.39 14.60 -1.93
C PHE A 281 10.02 14.95 -2.50
N TRP A 282 9.50 14.09 -3.37
CA TRP A 282 8.21 14.32 -4.02
C TRP A 282 7.04 14.33 -3.05
N GLN A 283 7.09 13.43 -2.04
CA GLN A 283 6.09 13.39 -0.98
C GLN A 283 6.11 14.67 -0.15
N GLN A 284 7.28 15.16 0.25
CA GLN A 284 7.41 16.43 1.00
C GLN A 284 6.85 17.62 0.20
N ILE A 285 7.12 17.68 -1.12
CA ILE A 285 6.54 18.71 -1.99
C ILE A 285 5.01 18.62 -1.99
N MET A 286 4.44 17.42 -2.21
CA MET A 286 2.99 17.23 -2.24
C MET A 286 2.33 17.61 -0.91
N GLU A 287 2.95 17.29 0.23
CA GLU A 287 2.45 17.66 1.56
C GLU A 287 2.43 19.19 1.75
N LYS A 288 3.49 19.89 1.33
CA LYS A 288 3.55 21.36 1.40
C LYS A 288 2.53 22.02 0.46
N LEU A 289 2.40 21.53 -0.77
CA LEU A 289 1.37 22.01 -1.71
C LEU A 289 -0.05 21.79 -1.16
N HIS A 290 -0.31 20.64 -0.54
CA HIS A 290 -1.60 20.37 0.09
C HIS A 290 -1.86 21.31 1.27
N LYS A 291 -0.86 21.52 2.15
CA LYS A 291 -0.97 22.48 3.27
C LYS A 291 -1.25 23.90 2.77
N ALA A 292 -0.53 24.36 1.75
CA ALA A 292 -0.76 25.68 1.12
C ALA A 292 -2.19 25.81 0.60
N MET A 293 -2.70 24.79 -0.12
CA MET A 293 -4.10 24.79 -0.58
C MET A 293 -5.11 24.89 0.55
N VAL A 294 -4.91 24.12 1.63
CA VAL A 294 -5.81 24.15 2.80
C VAL A 294 -5.75 25.52 3.48
N SER A 295 -4.57 26.10 3.67
CA SER A 295 -4.39 27.44 4.25
C SER A 295 -5.12 28.50 3.44
N ILE A 296 -4.96 28.49 2.11
CA ILE A 296 -5.65 29.42 1.20
C ILE A 296 -7.18 29.23 1.29
N ALA A 297 -7.66 27.99 1.26
CA ALA A 297 -9.09 27.68 1.35
C ALA A 297 -9.73 28.13 2.68
N LEU A 298 -8.94 28.21 3.76
CA LEU A 298 -9.36 28.72 5.07
C LEU A 298 -9.15 30.23 5.23
N GLY A 299 -8.71 30.94 4.18
CA GLY A 299 -8.42 32.38 4.23
C GLY A 299 -7.17 32.72 5.06
N GLN A 300 -6.29 31.76 5.29
CA GLN A 300 -5.01 31.96 5.97
C GLN A 300 -3.91 32.29 4.96
N LYS A 301 -2.93 33.08 5.38
CA LYS A 301 -1.78 33.39 4.54
C LYS A 301 -0.84 32.19 4.49
N ASP A 302 -0.38 31.84 3.29
CA ASP A 302 0.74 30.93 3.06
C ASP A 302 1.99 31.73 2.70
N ASP A 303 3.18 31.23 3.07
CA ASP A 303 4.44 31.97 2.89
C ASP A 303 4.87 32.04 1.42
N ILE A 304 4.44 31.11 0.59
CA ILE A 304 4.87 30.99 -0.82
C ILE A 304 3.73 31.29 -1.78
N PHE A 305 2.52 30.79 -1.55
CA PHE A 305 1.39 30.84 -2.48
C PHE A 305 0.27 31.77 -2.02
N SER A 306 -0.49 32.29 -2.98
CA SER A 306 -1.64 33.19 -2.79
C SER A 306 -2.90 32.57 -3.39
N GLU A 307 -4.06 33.23 -3.19
CA GLU A 307 -5.34 32.78 -3.78
C GLU A 307 -5.29 32.69 -5.32
N GLU A 308 -4.51 33.54 -5.96
CA GLU A 308 -4.32 33.54 -7.42
C GLU A 308 -3.62 32.26 -7.93
N ASP A 309 -2.87 31.57 -7.05
CA ASP A 309 -2.13 30.35 -7.38
C ASP A 309 -2.98 29.07 -7.23
N THR A 310 -4.25 29.19 -6.83
CA THR A 310 -5.11 28.02 -6.51
C THR A 310 -5.25 27.05 -7.68
N GLU A 311 -5.45 27.55 -8.90
CA GLU A 311 -5.51 26.69 -10.09
C GLU A 311 -4.19 25.97 -10.35
N LEU A 312 -3.06 26.69 -10.22
CA LEU A 312 -1.72 26.12 -10.35
C LEU A 312 -1.51 24.98 -9.35
N LEU A 313 -1.90 25.18 -8.08
CA LEU A 313 -1.75 24.20 -7.00
C LEU A 313 -2.56 22.94 -7.27
N ILE A 314 -3.84 23.07 -7.68
CA ILE A 314 -4.72 21.94 -7.97
C ILE A 314 -4.15 21.07 -9.10
N TYR A 315 -3.77 21.69 -10.22
CA TYR A 315 -3.23 20.97 -11.38
C TYR A 315 -1.86 20.34 -11.08
N THR A 316 -1.00 21.07 -10.37
CA THR A 316 0.32 20.57 -9.99
C THR A 316 0.18 19.35 -9.10
N LEU A 317 -0.70 19.40 -8.10
CA LEU A 317 -0.96 18.26 -7.22
C LEU A 317 -1.47 17.03 -7.98
N ASP A 318 -2.36 17.18 -8.95
CA ASP A 318 -2.85 16.07 -9.77
C ASP A 318 -1.73 15.44 -10.60
N ILE A 319 -0.90 16.27 -11.26
CA ILE A 319 0.25 15.80 -12.05
C ILE A 319 1.26 15.09 -11.14
N PHE A 320 1.60 15.69 -10.00
CA PHE A 320 2.59 15.17 -9.08
C PHE A 320 2.13 13.87 -8.41
N LYS A 321 0.86 13.77 -8.05
CA LYS A 321 0.26 12.54 -7.52
C LYS A 321 0.31 11.39 -8.52
N LYS A 322 0.01 11.66 -9.79
CA LYS A 322 0.12 10.66 -10.86
C LYS A 322 1.57 10.20 -11.05
N ALA A 323 2.52 11.15 -11.10
CA ALA A 323 3.93 10.83 -11.21
C ALA A 323 4.44 9.99 -10.02
N TYR A 324 4.01 10.32 -8.79
CA TYR A 324 4.37 9.55 -7.61
C TYR A 324 3.87 8.10 -7.67
N LEU A 325 2.63 7.89 -8.14
CA LEU A 325 2.06 6.55 -8.29
C LEU A 325 2.78 5.75 -9.39
N GLU A 326 3.15 6.40 -10.49
CA GLU A 326 3.92 5.79 -11.57
C GLU A 326 5.33 5.42 -11.09
N ALA A 327 6.03 6.32 -10.38
CA ALA A 327 7.40 6.13 -9.91
C ALA A 327 7.57 4.95 -8.92
N ARG A 328 6.49 4.54 -8.22
CA ARG A 328 6.53 3.37 -7.33
C ARG A 328 6.82 2.06 -8.05
N ASN A 329 6.52 1.97 -9.33
CA ASN A 329 6.62 0.75 -10.14
C ASN A 329 7.83 0.76 -11.10
N PHE A 330 8.63 1.84 -11.11
CA PHE A 330 9.76 2.02 -12.01
C PHE A 330 11.08 2.16 -11.25
N THR A 331 12.16 1.65 -11.86
CA THR A 331 13.50 1.73 -11.32
C THR A 331 14.09 3.13 -11.47
N GLU A 332 13.86 3.77 -12.61
CA GLU A 332 14.36 5.13 -12.93
C GLU A 332 13.32 6.21 -12.60
N LYS A 333 13.26 6.58 -11.33
CA LYS A 333 12.29 7.54 -10.79
C LYS A 333 12.52 8.96 -11.30
N LYS A 334 13.76 9.31 -11.55
CA LYS A 334 14.20 10.64 -12.00
C LYS A 334 13.46 11.08 -13.25
N ASP A 335 13.41 10.25 -14.29
CA ASP A 335 12.81 10.58 -15.57
C ASP A 335 11.31 10.85 -15.44
N ILE A 336 10.63 10.10 -14.56
CA ILE A 336 9.20 10.29 -14.29
C ILE A 336 8.95 11.66 -13.64
N TYR A 337 9.76 12.04 -12.66
CA TYR A 337 9.62 13.33 -11.98
C TYR A 337 10.02 14.51 -12.85
N GLN A 338 11.05 14.37 -13.67
CA GLN A 338 11.39 15.38 -14.68
C GLN A 338 10.26 15.54 -15.71
N LEU A 339 9.67 14.44 -16.17
CA LEU A 339 8.52 14.48 -17.07
C LEU A 339 7.31 15.18 -16.42
N ALA A 340 7.07 14.95 -15.13
CA ALA A 340 6.00 15.63 -14.40
C ALA A 340 6.21 17.15 -14.36
N VAL A 341 7.45 17.60 -14.11
CA VAL A 341 7.82 19.02 -14.17
C VAL A 341 7.62 19.57 -15.58
N LEU A 342 8.04 18.85 -16.62
CA LEU A 342 7.87 19.28 -18.00
C LEU A 342 6.39 19.38 -18.41
N LYS A 343 5.52 18.51 -17.90
CA LYS A 343 4.06 18.59 -18.15
C LYS A 343 3.46 19.93 -17.69
N LEU A 344 4.03 20.56 -16.65
CA LEU A 344 3.58 21.89 -16.20
C LEU A 344 3.72 22.98 -17.27
N LYS A 345 4.65 22.84 -18.23
CA LYS A 345 4.81 23.77 -19.34
C LYS A 345 3.56 23.82 -20.24
N PHE A 346 2.90 22.68 -20.41
CA PHE A 346 1.76 22.56 -21.31
C PHE A 346 0.44 23.00 -20.68
N MET A 347 0.42 23.26 -19.37
CA MET A 347 -0.79 23.77 -18.67
C MET A 347 -1.19 25.17 -19.12
N LYS A 348 -0.26 25.96 -19.66
CA LYS A 348 -0.55 27.32 -20.18
C LYS A 348 -1.58 27.36 -21.33
N ASN A 349 -1.86 26.23 -21.96
CA ASN A 349 -2.78 26.13 -23.10
C ASN A 349 -4.20 25.66 -22.69
N LEU A 350 -4.44 25.42 -21.39
CA LEU A 350 -5.78 25.13 -20.89
C LEU A 350 -6.48 26.48 -20.62
N ILE A 351 -7.22 26.96 -21.59
CA ILE A 351 -8.09 28.13 -21.42
C ILE A 351 -9.21 27.72 -20.48
N PRO A 352 -9.46 28.42 -19.35
CA PRO A 352 -10.57 28.11 -18.47
C PRO A 352 -11.86 28.06 -19.25
N ILE A 353 -12.70 27.05 -19.02
CA ILE A 353 -14.00 26.91 -19.72
C ILE A 353 -14.84 28.20 -19.57
N LYS A 354 -14.68 28.89 -18.45
CA LYS A 354 -15.31 30.19 -18.20
C LYS A 354 -14.88 31.27 -19.20
N GLU A 355 -13.61 31.36 -19.50
CA GLU A 355 -13.08 32.29 -20.52
C GLU A 355 -13.53 31.91 -21.94
N LEU A 356 -13.65 30.62 -22.23
CA LEU A 356 -14.23 30.13 -23.50
C LEU A 356 -15.71 30.47 -23.62
N LEU A 357 -16.45 30.43 -22.53
CA LEU A 357 -17.88 30.80 -22.49
C LEU A 357 -18.10 32.32 -22.52
N GLU A 358 -17.22 33.10 -21.90
CA GLU A 358 -17.31 34.57 -21.86
C GLU A 358 -16.82 35.22 -23.16
N LYS A 359 -15.85 34.65 -23.85
CA LYS A 359 -15.31 35.16 -25.11
C LYS A 359 -16.12 34.76 -26.36
N GLY A 360 -17.24 34.07 -26.20
CA GLY A 360 -18.10 33.63 -27.30
C GLY A 360 -17.27 33.01 -28.43
N ILE A 361 -17.21 31.68 -28.53
CA ILE A 361 -16.39 30.96 -29.48
C ILE A 361 -16.77 31.41 -30.90
N SER A 362 -16.10 32.42 -31.41
CA SER A 362 -15.88 32.51 -32.86
C SER A 362 -14.79 31.48 -33.17
N VAL A 363 -15.21 30.29 -33.57
CA VAL A 363 -14.30 29.34 -34.22
C VAL A 363 -13.76 30.04 -35.46
N GLN A 364 -12.63 30.73 -35.32
CA GLN A 364 -11.83 31.09 -36.48
C GLN A 364 -11.30 29.78 -37.05
N ALA A 365 -11.96 29.32 -38.10
CA ALA A 365 -11.43 28.29 -38.97
C ALA A 365 -9.97 28.62 -39.29
N ALA A 366 -9.11 27.63 -39.21
CA ALA A 366 -7.71 27.75 -39.62
C ALA A 366 -7.60 28.47 -40.98
N PRO A 367 -6.54 29.29 -41.24
CA PRO A 367 -6.40 30.11 -42.41
C PRO A 367 -6.55 29.23 -43.67
N GLN A 368 -7.56 29.56 -44.47
CA GLN A 368 -7.79 28.99 -45.78
C GLN A 368 -6.59 29.37 -46.66
N THR A 369 -5.81 28.40 -47.02
CA THR A 369 -4.90 28.48 -48.15
C THR A 369 -5.76 28.54 -49.42
N LYS A 370 -5.45 29.54 -50.26
CA LYS A 370 -6.14 29.94 -51.48
C LYS A 370 -6.46 28.75 -52.40
N GLU A 371 -7.66 28.86 -52.96
CA GLU A 371 -8.22 28.01 -54.00
C GLU A 371 -7.26 27.75 -55.15
N THR A 372 -7.13 26.52 -55.54
CA THR A 372 -6.89 26.13 -56.93
C THR A 372 -7.67 24.85 -57.24
N LYS A 373 -8.70 25.04 -58.10
CA LYS A 373 -9.35 24.12 -59.05
C LYS A 373 -9.80 22.71 -58.55
N GLN A 374 -11.10 22.58 -58.64
CA GLN A 374 -11.94 21.40 -58.90
C GLN A 374 -11.21 20.09 -59.21
N THR A 375 -11.38 19.12 -58.35
CA THR A 375 -11.46 17.69 -58.69
C THR A 375 -12.34 17.00 -57.65
N GLU A 376 -13.17 16.13 -58.12
CA GLU A 376 -14.19 15.22 -57.63
C GLU A 376 -14.27 14.78 -56.17
N PRO A 377 -15.44 14.37 -55.63
CA PRO A 377 -15.67 14.07 -54.22
C PRO A 377 -14.89 12.82 -53.79
N LYS A 378 -13.93 12.99 -52.87
CA LYS A 378 -13.30 11.88 -52.18
C LYS A 378 -14.27 11.38 -51.10
N GLU A 379 -14.64 10.10 -51.17
CA GLU A 379 -15.36 9.35 -50.18
C GLU A 379 -14.75 9.51 -48.80
N GLU A 380 -15.55 9.95 -47.81
CA GLU A 380 -15.16 9.95 -46.38
C GLU A 380 -14.87 8.50 -45.95
N LYS A 381 -13.63 8.21 -45.60
CA LYS A 381 -13.27 6.90 -45.04
C LYS A 381 -14.03 6.68 -43.74
N PHE A 382 -14.78 5.59 -43.67
CA PHE A 382 -15.55 5.17 -42.50
C PHE A 382 -14.65 4.99 -41.26
N ASP A 383 -15.01 5.66 -40.16
CA ASP A 383 -14.24 5.63 -38.89
C ASP A 383 -14.70 4.45 -38.02
N ILE A 384 -14.00 3.33 -38.14
CA ILE A 384 -14.25 2.09 -37.43
C ILE A 384 -14.21 2.29 -35.91
N GLN A 385 -13.33 3.16 -35.39
CA GLN A 385 -13.21 3.39 -33.94
C GLN A 385 -14.44 4.07 -33.35
N LYS A 386 -15.04 5.02 -34.07
CA LYS A 386 -16.29 5.66 -33.67
C LYS A 386 -17.46 4.68 -33.70
N ALA A 387 -17.49 3.76 -34.65
CA ALA A 387 -18.50 2.71 -34.72
C ALA A 387 -18.39 1.77 -33.50
N ILE A 388 -17.20 1.28 -33.16
CA ILE A 388 -16.95 0.41 -32.00
C ILE A 388 -17.36 1.08 -30.68
N LEU A 389 -17.13 2.39 -30.52
CA LEU A 389 -17.56 3.14 -29.33
C LEU A 389 -19.08 3.21 -29.18
N LYS A 390 -19.81 3.39 -30.30
CA LYS A 390 -21.28 3.40 -30.31
C LYS A 390 -21.86 2.02 -30.02
N ILE A 391 -21.28 0.96 -30.62
CA ILE A 391 -21.65 -0.43 -30.35
C ILE A 391 -21.46 -0.77 -28.87
N GLY A 392 -20.39 -0.30 -28.23
CA GLY A 392 -20.14 -0.53 -26.82
C GLY A 392 -21.21 0.04 -25.89
N LYS A 393 -21.86 1.13 -26.27
CA LYS A 393 -22.98 1.72 -25.49
C LYS A 393 -24.27 0.91 -25.61
N GLU A 394 -24.52 0.23 -26.74
CA GLU A 394 -25.76 -0.50 -27.01
C GLU A 394 -25.63 -2.03 -26.75
N ALA A 395 -24.49 -2.64 -27.11
CA ALA A 395 -24.25 -4.07 -26.98
C ALA A 395 -23.41 -4.47 -25.73
N GLY A 396 -22.90 -3.48 -24.97
CA GLY A 396 -22.11 -3.69 -23.75
C GLY A 396 -20.60 -3.70 -23.94
N GLY A 397 -19.87 -3.47 -22.83
CA GLY A 397 -18.40 -3.32 -22.84
C GLY A 397 -17.63 -4.55 -23.32
N ILE A 398 -18.17 -5.75 -23.13
CA ILE A 398 -17.53 -7.01 -23.56
C ILE A 398 -17.48 -7.09 -25.09
N VAL A 399 -18.57 -6.72 -25.79
CA VAL A 399 -18.64 -6.70 -27.25
C VAL A 399 -17.71 -5.63 -27.83
N SER A 400 -17.65 -4.46 -27.22
CA SER A 400 -16.72 -3.40 -27.61
C SER A 400 -15.24 -3.81 -27.40
N GLY A 401 -14.93 -4.50 -26.31
CA GLY A 401 -13.60 -5.05 -26.05
C GLY A 401 -13.20 -6.11 -27.07
N ALA A 402 -14.11 -6.99 -27.42
CA ALA A 402 -13.91 -8.01 -28.45
C ALA A 402 -13.63 -7.39 -29.83
N LEU A 403 -14.39 -6.36 -30.22
CA LEU A 403 -14.22 -5.66 -31.49
C LEU A 403 -12.92 -4.83 -31.54
N LYS A 404 -12.45 -4.29 -30.43
CA LYS A 404 -11.15 -3.57 -30.36
C LYS A 404 -9.97 -4.49 -30.59
N ASN A 405 -10.07 -5.75 -30.16
CA ASN A 405 -9.01 -6.75 -30.30
C ASN A 405 -9.16 -7.60 -31.60
N ALA A 406 -10.23 -7.41 -32.36
CA ALA A 406 -10.46 -8.09 -33.62
C ALA A 406 -9.71 -7.41 -34.78
N SER A 407 -9.30 -8.21 -35.76
CA SER A 407 -8.78 -7.67 -37.03
C SER A 407 -9.94 -7.40 -37.98
N ILE A 408 -10.27 -6.12 -38.23
CA ILE A 408 -11.36 -5.67 -39.10
C ILE A 408 -10.76 -5.28 -40.44
N LYS A 409 -11.18 -5.95 -41.52
CA LYS A 409 -10.75 -5.66 -42.90
C LYS A 409 -11.97 -5.26 -43.74
N GLU A 410 -11.79 -4.24 -44.56
CA GLU A 410 -12.79 -3.85 -45.56
C GLU A 410 -12.48 -4.57 -46.88
N GLU A 411 -13.43 -5.36 -47.36
CA GLU A 411 -13.39 -6.04 -48.64
C GLU A 411 -14.53 -5.48 -49.50
N ASN A 412 -14.32 -5.35 -50.78
CA ASN A 412 -15.12 -4.64 -51.79
C ASN A 412 -16.54 -4.23 -51.41
N ASP A 413 -17.33 -5.14 -50.79
CA ASP A 413 -18.75 -4.90 -50.46
C ASP A 413 -19.13 -5.25 -48.99
N LYS A 414 -18.16 -5.64 -48.16
CA LYS A 414 -18.38 -6.05 -46.77
C LYS A 414 -17.22 -5.76 -45.86
N PHE A 415 -17.49 -5.67 -44.55
CA PHE A 415 -16.47 -5.67 -43.50
C PHE A 415 -16.33 -7.12 -42.95
N VAL A 416 -15.11 -7.64 -42.96
CA VAL A 416 -14.78 -8.95 -42.41
C VAL A 416 -14.11 -8.76 -41.07
N ILE A 417 -14.72 -9.30 -40.00
CA ILE A 417 -14.20 -9.26 -38.62
C ILE A 417 -13.62 -10.63 -38.29
N LEU A 418 -12.29 -10.67 -38.15
CA LEU A 418 -11.55 -11.90 -37.89
C LEU A 418 -11.32 -12.05 -36.38
N VAL A 419 -11.85 -13.12 -35.77
CA VAL A 419 -11.77 -13.38 -34.31
C VAL A 419 -11.59 -14.85 -33.99
N GLU A 420 -11.16 -15.14 -32.75
CA GLU A 420 -11.11 -16.51 -32.24
C GLU A 420 -12.51 -17.13 -32.08
N LYS A 421 -12.60 -18.45 -32.19
CA LYS A 421 -13.86 -19.20 -32.13
C LYS A 421 -14.71 -18.85 -30.90
N THR A 422 -14.12 -18.75 -29.72
CA THR A 422 -14.81 -18.39 -28.47
C THR A 422 -15.42 -16.99 -28.47
N ILE A 423 -14.86 -16.06 -29.25
CA ILE A 423 -15.34 -14.68 -29.40
C ILE A 423 -16.33 -14.56 -30.57
N ALA A 424 -16.18 -15.40 -31.58
CA ALA A 424 -17.04 -15.42 -32.78
C ALA A 424 -18.51 -15.65 -32.41
N ASP A 425 -18.82 -16.63 -31.55
CA ASP A 425 -20.17 -16.93 -31.10
C ASP A 425 -20.83 -15.77 -30.38
N LEU A 426 -20.06 -15.05 -29.53
CA LEU A 426 -20.52 -13.85 -28.84
C LEU A 426 -20.88 -12.73 -29.83
N LEU A 427 -20.02 -12.47 -30.80
CA LEU A 427 -20.23 -11.40 -31.78
C LEU A 427 -21.37 -11.77 -32.75
N LYS A 428 -21.51 -13.05 -33.17
CA LYS A 428 -22.61 -13.54 -33.97
C LYS A 428 -23.96 -13.34 -33.26
N SER A 429 -24.05 -13.54 -31.95
CA SER A 429 -25.26 -13.30 -31.15
C SER A 429 -25.72 -11.85 -31.11
N LYS A 430 -24.84 -10.89 -31.45
CA LYS A 430 -25.09 -9.45 -31.46
C LYS A 430 -24.87 -8.81 -32.83
N LEU A 431 -24.92 -9.64 -33.89
CA LEU A 431 -24.61 -9.19 -35.25
C LEU A 431 -25.57 -8.07 -35.72
N ASP A 432 -26.85 -8.12 -35.34
CA ASP A 432 -27.85 -7.11 -35.73
C ASP A 432 -27.46 -5.71 -35.19
N ILE A 433 -26.94 -5.64 -33.94
CA ILE A 433 -26.50 -4.38 -33.34
C ILE A 433 -25.20 -3.90 -34.01
N ILE A 434 -24.29 -4.82 -34.31
CA ILE A 434 -23.03 -4.48 -34.96
C ILE A 434 -23.29 -3.96 -36.37
N GLN A 435 -24.13 -4.62 -37.13
CA GLN A 435 -24.50 -4.25 -38.51
C GLN A 435 -25.10 -2.83 -38.61
N LYS A 436 -25.85 -2.40 -37.61
CA LYS A 436 -26.49 -1.06 -37.55
C LYS A 436 -25.49 0.08 -37.63
N TYR A 437 -24.25 -0.15 -37.20
CA TYR A 437 -23.19 0.89 -37.11
C TYR A 437 -22.12 0.75 -38.20
N PHE A 438 -22.22 -0.24 -39.07
CA PHE A 438 -21.34 -0.39 -40.23
C PHE A 438 -22.08 -0.07 -41.54
N PRO A 439 -21.44 0.65 -42.47
CA PRO A 439 -22.09 1.09 -43.72
C PRO A 439 -22.27 -0.01 -44.77
N LYS A 440 -21.55 -1.12 -44.59
CA LYS A 440 -21.62 -2.30 -45.49
C LYS A 440 -21.92 -3.56 -44.66
N ALA A 441 -22.24 -4.67 -45.30
CA ALA A 441 -22.50 -5.95 -44.64
C ALA A 441 -21.31 -6.37 -43.77
N VAL A 442 -21.59 -6.91 -42.58
CA VAL A 442 -20.56 -7.38 -41.65
C VAL A 442 -20.58 -8.92 -41.64
N GLU A 443 -19.43 -9.52 -41.88
CA GLU A 443 -19.20 -10.96 -41.81
C GLU A 443 -18.18 -11.26 -40.70
N ILE A 444 -18.52 -12.23 -39.82
CA ILE A 444 -17.62 -12.66 -38.73
C ILE A 444 -17.01 -13.98 -39.15
N GLN A 445 -15.69 -13.99 -39.30
CA GLN A 445 -14.91 -15.18 -39.65
C GLN A 445 -14.05 -15.65 -38.50
N GLU A 446 -13.98 -16.95 -38.31
CA GLU A 446 -13.19 -17.62 -37.28
C GLU A 446 -11.74 -17.82 -37.76
N ILE A 447 -10.79 -17.43 -36.93
CA ILE A 447 -9.38 -17.76 -37.16
C ILE A 447 -9.00 -18.91 -36.23
N GLU A 448 -8.59 -20.04 -36.78
CA GLU A 448 -7.81 -21.02 -36.03
C GLU A 448 -6.37 -20.50 -35.87
N ILE A 449 -6.03 -20.02 -34.68
CA ILE A 449 -4.64 -19.72 -34.33
C ILE A 449 -3.94 -21.09 -34.18
N LYS A 450 -3.28 -21.56 -35.25
CA LYS A 450 -2.26 -22.59 -35.08
C LYS A 450 -1.21 -21.99 -34.14
N PRO A 451 -0.89 -22.67 -33.01
CA PRO A 451 0.16 -22.17 -32.14
C PRO A 451 1.42 -22.01 -32.98
N GLU A 452 1.84 -20.77 -33.19
CA GLU A 452 3.17 -20.51 -33.74
C GLU A 452 4.17 -21.26 -32.88
N LYS A 453 4.85 -22.22 -33.45
CA LYS A 453 6.04 -22.82 -32.88
C LYS A 453 7.00 -21.65 -32.66
N LYS A 454 7.07 -21.15 -31.40
CA LYS A 454 8.12 -20.22 -30.99
C LYS A 454 9.42 -20.84 -31.44
N LYS A 455 10.09 -20.21 -32.41
CA LYS A 455 11.46 -20.54 -32.78
C LYS A 455 12.23 -20.56 -31.46
N SER A 456 12.78 -21.70 -31.08
CA SER A 456 13.64 -21.85 -29.93
C SER A 456 14.77 -20.84 -30.07
N LYS A 457 14.70 -19.71 -29.37
CA LYS A 457 15.88 -18.88 -29.14
C LYS A 457 16.87 -19.75 -28.41
N LYS A 458 18.15 -19.69 -28.81
CA LYS A 458 19.24 -20.40 -28.15
C LYS A 458 19.18 -20.09 -26.67
N ARG A 459 19.11 -21.13 -25.84
CA ARG A 459 19.25 -21.02 -24.38
C ARG A 459 20.58 -20.34 -24.05
N ASP A 460 20.59 -19.60 -22.96
CA ASP A 460 21.82 -19.06 -22.42
C ASP A 460 22.69 -20.24 -21.91
N GLU A 461 23.94 -20.33 -22.39
CA GLU A 461 24.88 -21.37 -21.97
C GLU A 461 25.11 -21.41 -20.45
N ALA A 462 24.86 -20.30 -19.74
CA ALA A 462 24.96 -20.23 -18.30
C ALA A 462 23.84 -21.05 -17.60
N VAL A 463 22.65 -21.07 -18.17
CA VAL A 463 21.48 -21.83 -17.62
C VAL A 463 21.73 -23.33 -17.79
N ASP A 464 22.27 -23.78 -18.93
CA ASP A 464 22.55 -25.18 -19.17
C ASP A 464 23.70 -25.70 -18.24
N LYS A 465 24.72 -24.88 -17.97
CA LYS A 465 25.77 -25.22 -16.99
C LYS A 465 25.23 -25.35 -15.55
N VAL A 466 24.26 -24.53 -15.15
CA VAL A 466 23.65 -24.63 -13.81
C VAL A 466 22.79 -25.88 -13.70
N LEU A 467 22.02 -26.22 -14.74
CA LEU A 467 21.20 -27.43 -14.75
C LEU A 467 22.06 -28.72 -14.69
N ASP A 468 23.18 -28.77 -15.37
CA ASP A 468 24.12 -29.89 -15.33
C ASP A 468 24.79 -30.02 -13.95
N LEU A 469 25.18 -28.92 -13.33
CA LEU A 469 25.80 -28.88 -11.99
C LEU A 469 24.90 -29.41 -10.88
N PHE A 470 23.61 -29.10 -10.96
CA PHE A 470 22.63 -29.39 -9.88
C PHE A 470 21.64 -30.51 -10.25
N GLN A 471 21.78 -31.16 -11.39
CA GLN A 471 20.85 -32.21 -11.91
C GLN A 471 19.38 -31.80 -11.84
N GLY A 472 19.11 -30.49 -12.03
CA GLY A 472 17.79 -29.88 -11.92
C GLY A 472 16.97 -29.96 -13.21
N LYS A 473 15.62 -29.81 -13.09
CA LYS A 473 14.73 -29.64 -14.24
C LYS A 473 14.22 -28.21 -14.28
N LEU A 474 14.29 -27.58 -15.45
CA LEU A 474 13.76 -26.24 -15.67
C LEU A 474 12.22 -26.28 -15.63
N ILE A 475 11.60 -25.55 -14.68
CA ILE A 475 10.15 -25.43 -14.52
C ILE A 475 9.63 -24.23 -15.35
N SER A 476 10.37 -23.10 -15.34
CA SER A 476 10.05 -21.94 -16.18
C SER A 476 11.31 -21.11 -16.45
N TYR A 477 11.35 -20.43 -17.61
CA TYR A 477 12.42 -19.50 -17.99
C TYR A 477 11.79 -18.19 -18.45
N LYS A 478 12.18 -17.07 -17.84
CA LYS A 478 11.88 -15.71 -18.28
C LYS A 478 13.21 -15.00 -18.53
N GLU A 479 13.43 -14.52 -19.74
CA GLU A 479 14.43 -13.48 -20.00
C GLU A 479 13.89 -12.14 -19.46
N GLU A 480 14.70 -11.45 -18.65
CA GLU A 480 14.50 -10.03 -18.32
C GLU A 480 14.96 -9.14 -19.48
#